data_d15b36ad745ce4828c03682ec16032ab
#
_entry.id   d15b36ad745ce4828c03682ec16032ab
#
_cell.length_a   1.000
_cell.length_b   1.000
_cell.length_c   1.000
_cell.angle_alpha   90.00
_cell.angle_beta   90.00
_cell.angle_gamma   90.00
#
_symmetry.space_group_name_H-M   'P 1'
#
loop_
_entity.id
_entity.type
_entity.pdbx_description
1 polymer ?
#
loop_
_entity_poly.entity_id
_entity_poly.type
_entity_poly.pdbx_seq_one_letter_code
_entity_poly.pdbx_strand_id
1 'polypeptide(L)'
;MTSDRSDRTEHTVLVTYASARGSTAEIAEFIANRMRDQGLHVRVASVSEDLDPELFEAVVLGSAIHNGAFLPEFVEYTERHGVALRLRPAWLFSVGMGPALRGPLGTPLRHATPPAIAAVRKDMCALGFRSFAGVFHRPDEFRIRLIMWLLGCRVGDQRDWTAIGTWTDSIVSWIDKRLPDTRFPAVTEPDHRR
;
A
#
# COMPACT_ATOMS: atom_id res chain seq x y z
N MET A 1 6.02 4.71 -36.09
CA MET A 1 5.46 3.56 -35.34
C MET A 1 4.93 4.11 -34.02
N THR A 2 3.74 4.69 -34.06
CA THR A 2 2.99 5.16 -32.89
C THR A 2 2.27 3.94 -32.34
N SER A 3 2.87 3.31 -31.34
CA SER A 3 2.30 2.14 -30.64
C SER A 3 1.06 2.57 -29.89
N ASP A 4 0.01 1.96 -30.28
CA ASP A 4 -1.33 1.85 -29.72
C ASP A 4 -1.35 1.86 -28.17
N ARG A 5 -1.54 3.04 -27.57
CA ARG A 5 -1.71 3.27 -26.13
C ARG A 5 -3.17 3.35 -25.73
N SER A 6 -4.08 3.21 -26.70
CA SER A 6 -5.51 3.42 -26.50
C SER A 6 -6.30 2.16 -26.12
N ASP A 7 -5.62 1.03 -25.87
CA ASP A 7 -6.27 -0.26 -25.64
C ASP A 7 -6.01 -0.87 -24.25
N ARG A 8 -5.59 -0.08 -23.24
CA ARG A 8 -5.50 -0.58 -21.87
C ARG A 8 -6.78 -0.35 -21.13
N THR A 9 -7.27 -1.41 -20.54
CA THR A 9 -8.38 -1.42 -19.59
C THR A 9 -8.10 -0.47 -18.44
N GLU A 10 -9.02 0.46 -18.19
CA GLU A 10 -8.87 1.46 -17.14
C GLU A 10 -9.35 0.90 -15.80
N HIS A 11 -8.55 0.03 -15.18
CA HIS A 11 -8.86 -0.48 -13.84
C HIS A 11 -8.79 0.62 -12.78
N THR A 12 -9.78 0.64 -11.89
CA THR A 12 -9.87 1.60 -10.79
C THR A 12 -9.26 1.02 -9.52
N VAL A 13 -8.29 1.73 -8.94
CA VAL A 13 -7.57 1.31 -7.74
C VAL A 13 -7.69 2.37 -6.65
N LEU A 14 -8.04 1.95 -5.44
CA LEU A 14 -7.93 2.79 -4.24
C LEU A 14 -6.58 2.58 -3.58
N VAL A 15 -5.82 3.65 -3.37
CA VAL A 15 -4.66 3.66 -2.47
C VAL A 15 -5.05 4.45 -1.23
N THR A 16 -5.28 3.77 -0.11
CA THR A 16 -5.67 4.45 1.14
C THR A 16 -4.63 4.26 2.24
N TYR A 17 -4.49 5.26 3.10
CA TYR A 17 -3.42 5.25 4.08
C TYR A 17 -3.77 5.96 5.39
N ALA A 18 -3.11 5.52 6.48
CA ALA A 18 -3.02 6.25 7.74
C ALA A 18 -1.57 6.67 8.01
N SER A 19 -1.34 7.94 8.27
CA SER A 19 0.01 8.50 8.41
C SER A 19 0.12 9.43 9.61
N ALA A 20 1.07 9.13 10.51
CA ALA A 20 1.30 9.95 11.70
C ALA A 20 2.20 11.18 11.43
N ARG A 21 3.15 11.09 10.49
CA ARG A 21 4.18 12.12 10.23
C ARG A 21 4.47 12.34 8.74
N GLY A 22 3.56 11.95 7.86
CA GLY A 22 3.68 12.18 6.41
C GLY A 22 4.37 11.07 5.62
N SER A 23 5.31 10.31 6.15
CA SER A 23 6.08 9.32 5.38
C SER A 23 5.20 8.27 4.69
N THR A 24 4.12 7.81 5.34
CA THR A 24 3.19 6.85 4.75
C THR A 24 2.40 7.48 3.61
N ALA A 25 1.98 8.74 3.78
CA ALA A 25 1.30 9.51 2.74
C ALA A 25 2.16 9.65 1.48
N GLU A 26 3.43 10.04 1.64
CA GLU A 26 4.36 10.20 0.52
C GLU A 26 4.62 8.86 -0.20
N ILE A 27 4.69 7.75 0.53
CA ILE A 27 4.82 6.40 -0.06
C ILE A 27 3.53 6.03 -0.82
N ALA A 28 2.35 6.32 -0.26
CA ALA A 28 1.06 6.07 -0.91
C ALA A 28 0.93 6.87 -2.22
N GLU A 29 1.32 8.14 -2.23
CA GLU A 29 1.35 8.96 -3.44
C GLU A 29 2.34 8.44 -4.48
N PHE A 30 3.54 8.01 -4.06
CA PHE A 30 4.51 7.41 -4.97
C PHE A 30 3.95 6.14 -5.64
N ILE A 31 3.33 5.25 -4.86
CA ILE A 31 2.68 4.03 -5.35
C ILE A 31 1.60 4.39 -6.38
N ALA A 32 0.74 5.35 -6.04
CA ALA A 32 -0.34 5.77 -6.91
C ALA A 32 0.15 6.39 -8.22
N ASN A 33 1.15 7.28 -8.16
CA ASN A 33 1.72 7.90 -9.35
C ASN A 33 2.35 6.84 -10.28
N ARG A 34 3.09 5.88 -9.70
CA ARG A 34 3.67 4.79 -10.47
C ARG A 34 2.63 3.87 -11.12
N MET A 35 1.48 3.67 -10.47
CA MET A 35 0.34 2.94 -11.05
C MET A 35 -0.33 3.74 -12.17
N ARG A 36 -0.51 5.06 -11.98
CA ARG A 36 -1.05 5.96 -13.02
C ARG A 36 -0.15 6.01 -14.25
N ASP A 37 1.17 6.05 -14.06
CA ASP A 37 2.15 6.02 -15.16
C ASP A 37 2.05 4.72 -15.99
N GLN A 38 1.50 3.66 -15.40
CA GLN A 38 1.25 2.37 -16.05
C GLN A 38 -0.18 2.22 -16.56
N GLY A 39 -1.00 3.28 -16.50
CA GLY A 39 -2.33 3.36 -17.14
C GLY A 39 -3.49 2.97 -16.24
N LEU A 40 -3.31 2.87 -14.91
CA LEU A 40 -4.39 2.61 -13.98
C LEU A 40 -5.06 3.92 -13.51
N HIS A 41 -6.37 3.89 -13.28
CA HIS A 41 -7.08 4.98 -12.60
C HIS A 41 -6.96 4.83 -11.09
N VAL A 42 -6.21 5.74 -10.45
CA VAL A 42 -5.90 5.61 -9.02
C VAL A 42 -6.44 6.79 -8.22
N ARG A 43 -7.27 6.49 -7.24
CA ARG A 43 -7.66 7.43 -6.18
C ARG A 43 -6.75 7.24 -4.97
N VAL A 44 -6.14 8.32 -4.50
CA VAL A 44 -5.41 8.33 -3.21
C VAL A 44 -6.25 9.06 -2.19
N ALA A 45 -6.35 8.48 -0.99
CA ALA A 45 -7.11 9.06 0.10
C ALA A 45 -6.54 8.66 1.47
N SER A 46 -6.65 9.53 2.45
CA SER A 46 -6.47 9.11 3.84
C SER A 46 -7.65 8.23 4.28
N VAL A 47 -7.42 7.28 5.20
CA VAL A 47 -8.51 6.49 5.80
C VAL A 47 -9.58 7.36 6.48
N SER A 48 -9.24 8.60 6.86
CA SER A 48 -10.18 9.57 7.43
C SER A 48 -11.19 10.11 6.44
N GLU A 49 -10.94 9.97 5.12
CA GLU A 49 -11.92 10.29 4.07
C GLU A 49 -13.02 9.21 3.95
N ASP A 50 -12.81 8.07 4.56
CA ASP A 50 -13.74 6.95 4.68
C ASP A 50 -14.32 6.48 3.34
N LEU A 51 -13.50 6.46 2.29
CA LEU A 51 -13.92 6.01 0.96
C LEU A 51 -14.26 4.52 0.99
N ASP A 52 -15.41 4.18 0.40
CA ASP A 52 -15.86 2.80 0.32
C ASP A 52 -15.01 2.00 -0.68
N PRO A 53 -14.31 0.92 -0.23
CA PRO A 53 -13.57 0.04 -1.12
C PRO A 53 -14.44 -0.63 -2.20
N GLU A 54 -15.76 -0.68 -2.01
CA GLU A 54 -16.68 -1.27 -2.98
C GLU A 54 -16.70 -0.53 -4.32
N LEU A 55 -16.31 0.71 -4.34
CA LEU A 55 -16.26 1.52 -5.55
C LEU A 55 -15.02 1.25 -6.42
N PHE A 56 -14.13 0.37 -5.99
CA PHE A 56 -12.84 0.12 -6.65
C PHE A 56 -12.66 -1.37 -6.95
N GLU A 57 -11.95 -1.68 -8.03
CA GLU A 57 -11.65 -3.06 -8.44
C GLU A 57 -10.51 -3.68 -7.64
N ALA A 58 -9.61 -2.85 -7.13
CA ALA A 58 -8.48 -3.28 -6.30
C ALA A 58 -8.14 -2.22 -5.24
N VAL A 59 -7.52 -2.65 -4.14
CA VAL A 59 -7.21 -1.76 -3.02
C VAL A 59 -5.78 -1.97 -2.54
N VAL A 60 -5.06 -0.88 -2.34
CA VAL A 60 -3.74 -0.86 -1.66
C VAL A 60 -3.89 -0.06 -0.38
N LEU A 61 -3.59 -0.69 0.76
CA LEU A 61 -3.73 -0.08 2.08
C LEU A 61 -2.37 0.08 2.74
N GLY A 62 -2.16 1.23 3.35
CA GLY A 62 -0.92 1.53 4.06
C GLY A 62 -1.13 2.16 5.42
N SER A 63 -0.34 1.74 6.41
CA SER A 63 -0.33 2.42 7.71
C SER A 63 1.06 2.58 8.29
N ALA A 64 1.27 3.69 8.98
CA ALA A 64 2.40 3.82 9.87
C ALA A 64 2.30 2.80 11.01
N ILE A 65 3.46 2.35 11.49
CA ILE A 65 3.55 1.48 12.68
C ILE A 65 3.92 2.33 13.88
N HIS A 66 3.10 2.24 14.92
CA HIS A 66 3.36 2.82 16.22
C HIS A 66 3.25 1.74 17.29
N ASN A 67 4.25 1.61 18.16
CA ASN A 67 4.31 0.59 19.23
C ASN A 67 4.03 -0.85 18.75
N GLY A 68 4.48 -1.20 17.55
CA GLY A 68 4.32 -2.54 16.99
C GLY A 68 2.92 -2.85 16.42
N ALA A 69 2.04 -1.86 16.29
CA ALA A 69 0.70 -1.98 15.74
C ALA A 69 0.47 -0.93 14.62
N PHE A 70 -0.54 -1.15 13.81
CA PHE A 70 -1.09 -0.13 12.92
C PHE A 70 -1.73 1.00 13.72
N LEU A 71 -1.88 2.17 13.11
CA LEU A 71 -2.58 3.30 13.71
C LEU A 71 -4.06 2.94 13.97
N PRO A 72 -4.66 3.42 15.09
CA PRO A 72 -6.04 3.08 15.45
C PRO A 72 -7.05 3.37 14.33
N GLU A 73 -6.95 4.54 13.70
CA GLU A 73 -7.83 4.94 12.61
C GLU A 73 -7.74 4.01 11.39
N PHE A 74 -6.57 3.39 11.15
CA PHE A 74 -6.40 2.38 10.12
C PHE A 74 -7.14 1.09 10.48
N VAL A 75 -7.02 0.65 11.73
CA VAL A 75 -7.68 -0.56 12.22
C VAL A 75 -9.21 -0.38 12.15
N GLU A 76 -9.72 0.75 12.62
CA GLU A 76 -11.16 1.10 12.55
C GLU A 76 -11.68 1.07 11.09
N TYR A 77 -10.92 1.64 10.16
CA TYR A 77 -11.27 1.59 8.74
C TYR A 77 -11.32 0.16 8.20
N THR A 78 -10.31 -0.66 8.52
CA THR A 78 -10.25 -2.06 8.05
C THR A 78 -11.35 -2.94 8.68
N GLU A 79 -11.76 -2.67 9.91
CA GLU A 79 -12.88 -3.34 10.57
C GLU A 79 -14.22 -2.93 9.92
N ARG A 80 -14.43 -1.62 9.73
CA ARG A 80 -15.66 -1.08 9.11
C ARG A 80 -15.88 -1.62 7.71
N HIS A 81 -14.85 -1.65 6.89
CA HIS A 81 -14.91 -2.10 5.50
C HIS A 81 -14.47 -3.56 5.30
N GLY A 82 -14.38 -4.36 6.36
CA GLY A 82 -13.80 -5.68 6.35
C GLY A 82 -14.45 -6.66 5.35
N VAL A 83 -15.76 -6.55 5.10
CA VAL A 83 -16.45 -7.37 4.09
C VAL A 83 -15.99 -6.99 2.69
N ALA A 84 -16.03 -5.71 2.37
CA ALA A 84 -15.60 -5.17 1.07
C ALA A 84 -14.15 -5.53 0.75
N LEU A 85 -13.26 -5.37 1.72
CA LEU A 85 -11.83 -5.66 1.57
C LEU A 85 -11.53 -7.15 1.35
N ARG A 86 -12.32 -8.06 1.92
CA ARG A 86 -12.16 -9.51 1.68
C ARG A 86 -12.64 -9.96 0.31
N LEU A 87 -13.56 -9.24 -0.29
CA LEU A 87 -14.12 -9.55 -1.60
C LEU A 87 -13.33 -8.97 -2.77
N ARG A 88 -12.31 -8.14 -2.48
CA ARG A 88 -11.50 -7.48 -3.50
C ARG A 88 -10.02 -7.84 -3.39
N PRO A 89 -9.29 -7.83 -4.51
CA PRO A 89 -7.83 -7.89 -4.46
C PRO A 89 -7.27 -6.76 -3.61
N ALA A 90 -6.67 -7.11 -2.47
CA ALA A 90 -6.12 -6.14 -1.52
C ALA A 90 -4.65 -6.41 -1.22
N TRP A 91 -3.85 -5.35 -1.19
CA TRP A 91 -2.45 -5.37 -0.77
C TRP A 91 -2.26 -4.44 0.41
N LEU A 92 -1.37 -4.83 1.29
CA LEU A 92 -1.10 -4.11 2.53
C LEU A 92 0.37 -3.74 2.61
N PHE A 93 0.67 -2.50 2.98
CA PHE A 93 2.01 -2.10 3.36
C PHE A 93 2.06 -1.43 4.73
N SER A 94 3.18 -1.56 5.38
CA SER A 94 3.43 -0.87 6.64
C SER A 94 4.67 0.03 6.52
N VAL A 95 4.66 1.14 7.24
CA VAL A 95 5.80 2.06 7.30
C VAL A 95 6.27 2.18 8.75
N GLY A 96 7.50 1.78 9.00
CA GLY A 96 8.02 1.76 10.35
C GLY A 96 9.53 1.55 10.43
N MET A 97 10.03 1.40 11.65
CA MET A 97 11.46 1.30 11.93
C MET A 97 12.03 -0.08 11.57
N GLY A 98 11.22 -1.15 11.63
CA GLY A 98 11.70 -2.53 11.44
C GLY A 98 12.60 -2.71 10.22
N PRO A 99 12.18 -2.35 9.01
CA PRO A 99 13.00 -2.52 7.80
C PRO A 99 14.32 -1.74 7.77
N ALA A 100 14.45 -0.69 8.59
CA ALA A 100 15.66 0.13 8.70
C ALA A 100 16.71 -0.44 9.66
N LEU A 101 16.38 -1.46 10.45
CA LEU A 101 17.27 -2.07 11.43
C LEU A 101 18.41 -2.82 10.74
N ARG A 102 19.65 -2.52 11.08
CA ARG A 102 20.86 -3.06 10.42
C ARG A 102 21.91 -3.66 11.36
N GLY A 103 21.80 -3.44 12.65
CA GLY A 103 22.75 -3.94 13.63
C GLY A 103 22.59 -5.44 13.95
N PRO A 104 23.55 -6.07 14.64
CA PRO A 104 23.48 -7.48 15.01
C PRO A 104 22.23 -7.81 15.84
N LEU A 105 21.75 -6.88 16.64
CA LEU A 105 20.51 -7.00 17.42
C LEU A 105 19.27 -6.61 16.59
N GLY A 106 19.42 -5.77 15.59
CA GLY A 106 18.32 -5.31 14.73
C GLY A 106 17.97 -6.26 13.59
N THR A 107 18.95 -7.00 13.08
CA THR A 107 18.75 -7.91 11.94
C THR A 107 17.68 -8.98 12.17
N PRO A 108 17.62 -9.69 13.31
CA PRO A 108 16.54 -10.65 13.58
C PRO A 108 15.17 -9.98 13.72
N LEU A 109 15.12 -8.74 14.23
CA LEU A 109 13.87 -7.97 14.39
C LEU A 109 13.36 -7.38 13.06
N ARG A 110 14.23 -7.22 12.08
CA ARG A 110 13.90 -6.64 10.77
C ARG A 110 12.79 -7.40 10.04
N HIS A 111 12.77 -8.72 10.20
CA HIS A 111 11.82 -9.61 9.51
C HIS A 111 10.66 -10.05 10.41
N ALA A 112 10.67 -9.66 11.68
CA ALA A 112 9.60 -9.99 12.60
C ALA A 112 8.34 -9.18 12.26
N THR A 113 7.24 -9.86 12.01
CA THR A 113 5.93 -9.23 11.86
C THR A 113 5.21 -9.27 13.21
N PRO A 114 4.94 -8.11 13.83
CA PRO A 114 4.18 -8.08 15.08
C PRO A 114 2.82 -8.79 14.95
N PRO A 115 2.34 -9.48 16.02
CA PRO A 115 1.08 -10.22 15.96
C PRO A 115 -0.13 -9.39 15.53
N ALA A 116 -0.20 -8.14 15.97
CA ALA A 116 -1.28 -7.23 15.61
C ALA A 116 -1.34 -6.96 14.08
N ILE A 117 -0.16 -6.82 13.44
CA ILE A 117 -0.08 -6.65 11.99
C ILE A 117 -0.46 -7.94 11.26
N ALA A 118 -0.03 -9.09 11.79
CA ALA A 118 -0.36 -10.39 11.22
C ALA A 118 -1.89 -10.67 11.29
N ALA A 119 -2.56 -10.25 12.36
CA ALA A 119 -4.01 -10.36 12.51
C ALA A 119 -4.75 -9.58 11.43
N VAL A 120 -4.50 -8.28 11.29
CA VAL A 120 -5.14 -7.41 10.28
C VAL A 120 -4.91 -7.97 8.87
N ARG A 121 -3.67 -8.39 8.56
CA ARG A 121 -3.35 -9.02 7.27
C ARG A 121 -4.20 -10.25 6.98
N LYS A 122 -4.39 -11.10 7.98
CA LYS A 122 -5.20 -12.34 7.87
C LYS A 122 -6.68 -12.00 7.69
N ASP A 123 -7.19 -11.07 8.49
CA ASP A 123 -8.61 -10.70 8.48
C ASP A 123 -9.04 -10.07 7.17
N MET A 124 -8.14 -9.34 6.52
CA MET A 124 -8.37 -8.75 5.18
C MET A 124 -8.15 -9.72 4.03
N CYS A 125 -7.64 -10.94 4.26
CA CYS A 125 -7.23 -11.86 3.20
C CYS A 125 -6.25 -11.21 2.19
N ALA A 126 -5.34 -10.34 2.67
CA ALA A 126 -4.46 -9.55 1.80
C ALA A 126 -3.59 -10.45 0.91
N LEU A 127 -3.61 -10.20 -0.42
CA LEU A 127 -2.84 -10.93 -1.42
C LEU A 127 -1.32 -10.73 -1.27
N GLY A 128 -0.92 -9.59 -0.73
CA GLY A 128 0.48 -9.28 -0.47
C GLY A 128 0.66 -8.32 0.69
N PHE A 129 1.82 -8.44 1.35
CA PHE A 129 2.22 -7.54 2.43
C PHE A 129 3.68 -7.14 2.28
N ARG A 130 3.98 -5.84 2.47
CA ARG A 130 5.35 -5.34 2.48
C ARG A 130 5.55 -4.31 3.59
N SER A 131 6.67 -4.41 4.27
CA SER A 131 7.10 -3.38 5.24
C SER A 131 8.17 -2.49 4.60
N PHE A 132 7.99 -1.19 4.72
CA PHE A 132 8.94 -0.18 4.26
C PHE A 132 9.50 0.62 5.43
N ALA A 133 10.74 1.07 5.30
CA ALA A 133 11.30 2.05 6.21
C ALA A 133 10.67 3.43 5.94
N GLY A 134 10.55 4.24 6.99
CA GLY A 134 10.08 5.61 6.90
C GLY A 134 11.20 6.64 7.06
N VAL A 135 10.79 7.88 7.33
CA VAL A 135 11.69 8.96 7.74
C VAL A 135 11.79 8.97 9.27
N PHE A 136 13.02 8.93 9.80
CA PHE A 136 13.27 8.91 11.23
C PHE A 136 13.87 10.23 11.70
N HIS A 137 13.15 10.89 12.60
CA HIS A 137 13.64 12.10 13.25
C HIS A 137 14.54 11.73 14.44
N ARG A 138 15.48 12.60 14.74
CA ARG A 138 16.36 12.41 15.89
C ARG A 138 15.56 12.54 17.19
N PRO A 139 15.53 11.50 18.05
CA PRO A 139 14.86 11.60 19.33
C PRO A 139 15.61 12.57 20.25
N ASP A 140 14.88 13.32 21.05
CA ASP A 140 15.45 14.23 22.06
C ASP A 140 16.05 13.43 23.22
N GLU A 141 15.45 12.30 23.56
CA GLU A 141 15.87 11.46 24.68
C GLU A 141 17.13 10.65 24.36
N PHE A 142 18.15 10.80 25.20
CA PHE A 142 19.42 10.07 25.06
C PHE A 142 19.25 8.54 25.08
N ARG A 143 18.36 8.02 25.92
CA ARG A 143 18.08 6.58 26.01
C ARG A 143 17.56 6.02 24.69
N ILE A 144 16.62 6.71 24.04
CA ILE A 144 16.06 6.29 22.76
C ILE A 144 17.12 6.36 21.66
N ARG A 145 17.96 7.39 21.67
CA ARG A 145 19.11 7.50 20.73
C ARG A 145 20.08 6.33 20.88
N LEU A 146 20.38 5.93 22.12
CA LEU A 146 21.28 4.80 22.38
C LEU A 146 20.65 3.48 21.88
N ILE A 147 19.37 3.25 22.13
CA ILE A 147 18.64 2.07 21.64
C ILE A 147 18.61 2.05 20.11
N MET A 148 18.32 3.17 19.45
CA MET A 148 18.33 3.27 17.99
C MET A 148 19.74 2.97 17.42
N TRP A 149 20.79 3.46 18.09
CA TRP A 149 22.15 3.18 17.68
C TRP A 149 22.51 1.68 17.85
N LEU A 150 22.15 1.05 18.96
CA LEU A 150 22.36 -0.38 19.20
C LEU A 150 21.60 -1.25 18.18
N LEU A 151 20.42 -0.82 17.75
CA LEU A 151 19.63 -1.49 16.72
C LEU A 151 20.10 -1.17 15.30
N GLY A 152 21.12 -0.31 15.13
CA GLY A 152 21.63 0.11 13.83
C GLY A 152 20.66 0.96 13.02
N CYS A 153 19.70 1.62 13.67
CA CYS A 153 18.76 2.52 13.02
C CYS A 153 19.41 3.89 12.79
N ARG A 154 19.43 4.35 11.54
CA ARG A 154 19.96 5.67 11.18
C ARG A 154 18.85 6.71 11.16
N VAL A 155 19.15 7.92 11.63
CA VAL A 155 18.28 9.09 11.51
C VAL A 155 18.27 9.57 10.05
N GLY A 156 17.14 10.09 9.59
CA GLY A 156 16.97 10.60 8.24
C GLY A 156 16.00 9.77 7.40
N ASP A 157 16.01 10.01 6.11
CA ASP A 157 15.20 9.27 5.15
C ASP A 157 15.83 7.90 4.89
N GLN A 158 15.10 6.84 5.22
CA GLN A 158 15.52 5.45 5.05
C GLN A 158 14.62 4.71 4.05
N ARG A 159 13.78 5.44 3.30
CA ARG A 159 12.89 4.85 2.30
C ARG A 159 13.69 4.32 1.11
N ASP A 160 13.34 3.13 0.68
CA ASP A 160 13.90 2.51 -0.52
C ASP A 160 12.86 2.62 -1.65
N TRP A 161 12.95 3.72 -2.40
CA TRP A 161 12.05 4.02 -3.50
C TRP A 161 12.09 2.96 -4.61
N THR A 162 13.25 2.32 -4.82
CA THR A 162 13.39 1.23 -5.78
C THR A 162 12.61 0.00 -5.34
N ALA A 163 12.73 -0.38 -4.06
CA ALA A 163 11.97 -1.51 -3.51
C ALA A 163 10.45 -1.24 -3.51
N ILE A 164 10.03 0.01 -3.21
CA ILE A 164 8.62 0.42 -3.26
C ILE A 164 8.12 0.32 -4.70
N GLY A 165 8.88 0.84 -5.67
CA GLY A 165 8.54 0.79 -7.09
C GLY A 165 8.42 -0.64 -7.62
N THR A 166 9.39 -1.51 -7.32
CA THR A 166 9.35 -2.92 -7.73
C THR A 166 8.13 -3.65 -7.15
N TRP A 167 7.78 -3.36 -5.89
CA TRP A 167 6.58 -3.93 -5.30
C TRP A 167 5.31 -3.43 -5.98
N THR A 168 5.23 -2.14 -6.30
CA THR A 168 4.11 -1.55 -7.04
C THR A 168 3.96 -2.21 -8.41
N ASP A 169 5.06 -2.39 -9.16
CA ASP A 169 5.05 -3.05 -10.47
C ASP A 169 4.52 -4.49 -10.39
N SER A 170 4.82 -5.19 -9.30
CA SER A 170 4.29 -6.54 -9.08
C SER A 170 2.76 -6.54 -8.88
N ILE A 171 2.22 -5.50 -8.23
CA ILE A 171 0.77 -5.32 -8.06
C ILE A 171 0.12 -5.02 -9.41
N VAL A 172 0.66 -4.07 -10.18
CA VAL A 172 0.15 -3.74 -11.51
C VAL A 172 0.14 -4.97 -12.41
N SER A 173 1.26 -5.71 -12.47
CA SER A 173 1.34 -6.95 -13.25
C SER A 173 0.33 -8.02 -12.80
N TRP A 174 -0.05 -8.05 -11.53
CA TRP A 174 -1.09 -8.95 -11.04
C TRP A 174 -2.48 -8.50 -11.49
N ILE A 175 -2.76 -7.18 -11.40
CA ILE A 175 -4.02 -6.56 -11.85
C ILE A 175 -4.23 -6.85 -13.33
N ASP A 176 -3.26 -6.50 -14.17
CA ASP A 176 -3.31 -6.69 -15.64
C ASP A 176 -3.56 -8.16 -16.05
N LYS A 177 -3.07 -9.12 -15.26
CA LYS A 177 -3.19 -10.54 -15.59
C LYS A 177 -4.47 -11.20 -15.10
N ARG A 178 -5.11 -10.64 -14.06
CA ARG A 178 -6.16 -11.36 -13.32
C ARG A 178 -7.47 -10.62 -13.21
N LEU A 179 -7.49 -9.31 -13.34
CA LEU A 179 -8.76 -8.61 -13.47
C LEU A 179 -9.23 -8.67 -14.92
N PRO A 180 -10.49 -9.08 -15.16
CA PRO A 180 -11.03 -9.11 -16.51
C PRO A 180 -11.13 -7.69 -17.06
N ASP A 181 -10.92 -7.57 -18.37
CA ASP A 181 -11.13 -6.34 -19.10
C ASP A 181 -12.60 -5.92 -18.96
N THR A 182 -12.90 -4.92 -18.15
CA THR A 182 -14.27 -4.43 -17.88
C THR A 182 -14.81 -3.54 -19.01
N ARG A 183 -14.30 -3.65 -20.23
CA ARG A 183 -15.00 -3.08 -21.37
C ARG A 183 -16.35 -3.80 -21.52
N PHE A 184 -17.42 -3.05 -21.27
CA PHE A 184 -18.74 -3.49 -21.72
C PHE A 184 -18.62 -3.88 -23.18
N PRO A 185 -19.12 -5.08 -23.58
CA PRO A 185 -19.21 -5.39 -25.00
C PRO A 185 -20.00 -4.25 -25.63
N ALA A 186 -19.43 -3.64 -26.68
CA ALA A 186 -20.12 -2.63 -27.46
C ALA A 186 -21.52 -3.18 -27.75
N VAL A 187 -22.55 -2.45 -27.30
CA VAL A 187 -23.93 -2.76 -27.63
C VAL A 187 -23.98 -2.77 -29.16
N THR A 188 -24.04 -3.95 -29.75
CA THR A 188 -24.24 -4.13 -31.18
C THR A 188 -25.62 -3.57 -31.44
N GLU A 189 -25.71 -2.37 -32.02
CA GLU A 189 -26.99 -1.83 -32.50
C GLU A 189 -27.61 -2.87 -33.41
N PRO A 190 -28.86 -3.25 -33.17
CA PRO A 190 -29.55 -4.16 -34.08
C PRO A 190 -29.66 -3.47 -35.45
N ASP A 191 -29.14 -4.13 -36.48
CA ASP A 191 -29.23 -3.72 -37.88
C ASP A 191 -30.70 -3.60 -38.28
N HIS A 192 -31.23 -2.38 -38.27
CA HIS A 192 -32.55 -2.04 -38.81
C HIS A 192 -32.48 -1.88 -40.31
N ARG A 193 -32.09 -2.94 -41.04
CA ARG A 193 -32.35 -3.07 -42.48
C ARG A 193 -33.32 -4.22 -42.73
N ARG A 194 -34.59 -3.88 -42.76
CA ARG A 194 -35.61 -4.52 -43.62
C ARG A 194 -36.71 -3.52 -43.98
#